data_171c0684244c99c055ea94ad8d25f158
#
_entry.id   171c0684244c99c055ea94ad8d25f158
#
_cell.length_a   1.000
_cell.length_b   1.000
_cell.length_c   1.000
_cell.angle_alpha   90.00
_cell.angle_beta   90.00
_cell.angle_gamma   90.00
#
_symmetry.space_group_name_H-M   'P 1'
#
loop_
_entity.id
_entity.type
_entity.pdbx_description
1 polymer ?
#
loop_
_entity_poly.entity_id
_entity_poly.type
_entity_poly.pdbx_seq_one_letter_code
_entity_poly.pdbx_strand_id
1 'polypeptide(L)' 'MCKFCGHDKFLAEIEELLEDPDYEWAEDTLSGIAETVGETGHCTPGQQAAIDNIVAAVERRG' A
#
# COMPACT_ATOMS: atom_id res chain seq x y z
N MET A 1 -2.65 -4.58 -9.08
CA MET A 1 -2.08 -4.08 -10.11
C MET A 1 -2.67 -2.87 -10.76
N CYS A 2 -1.93 -1.88 -10.92
CA CYS A 2 -2.45 -0.62 -11.40
C CYS A 2 -2.12 -0.32 -12.84
N LYS A 3 -1.71 -1.31 -13.59
CA LYS A 3 -1.30 -1.06 -14.95
C LYS A 3 -2.43 -0.60 -15.86
N PHE A 4 -3.68 -0.81 -15.44
CA PHE A 4 -4.82 -0.33 -16.21
C PHE A 4 -5.62 0.63 -15.37
N CYS A 5 -4.95 1.63 -14.84
CA CYS A 5 -5.61 2.64 -14.04
C CYS A 5 -6.15 2.08 -12.73
N GLY A 6 -5.51 1.06 -12.23
CA GLY A 6 -5.90 0.50 -10.94
C GLY A 6 -5.36 1.26 -9.76
N HIS A 7 -4.72 2.41 -9.98
CA HIS A 7 -4.08 3.13 -8.88
C HIS A 7 -5.11 3.66 -7.88
N ASP A 8 -6.34 3.94 -8.30
CA ASP A 8 -7.37 4.38 -7.36
C ASP A 8 -7.66 3.30 -6.33
N LYS A 9 -7.77 2.06 -6.78
CA LYS A 9 -8.02 0.94 -5.89
C LYS A 9 -6.81 0.69 -5.00
N PHE A 10 -5.63 0.85 -5.56
CA PHE A 10 -4.39 0.68 -4.82
C PHE A 10 -4.32 1.69 -3.68
N LEU A 11 -4.64 2.95 -3.97
CA LEU A 11 -4.64 3.99 -2.96
C LEU A 11 -5.71 3.74 -1.89
N ALA A 12 -6.88 3.28 -2.31
CA ALA A 12 -7.94 2.97 -1.35
C ALA A 12 -7.52 1.86 -0.41
N GLU A 13 -6.83 0.86 -0.93
CA GLU A 13 -6.33 -0.23 -0.12
C GLU A 13 -5.33 0.27 0.91
N ILE A 14 -4.41 1.15 0.48
CA ILE A 14 -3.43 1.71 1.40
C ILE A 14 -4.12 2.50 2.49
N GLU A 15 -5.13 3.28 2.13
CA GLU A 15 -5.86 4.07 3.13
C GLU A 15 -6.54 3.17 4.16
N GLU A 16 -7.10 2.06 3.72
CA GLU A 16 -7.70 1.12 4.65
C GLU A 16 -6.66 0.55 5.60
N LEU A 17 -5.50 0.20 5.06
CA LEU A 17 -4.43 -0.32 5.90
C LEU A 17 -3.96 0.72 6.91
N LEU A 18 -3.90 1.98 6.49
CA LEU A 18 -3.45 3.05 7.39
C LEU A 18 -4.41 3.24 8.56
N GLU A 19 -5.67 2.91 8.39
CA GLU A 19 -6.65 3.03 9.46
C GLU A 19 -6.60 1.84 10.41
N ASP A 20 -5.92 0.78 10.04
CA ASP A 20 -5.84 -0.43 10.84
C ASP A 20 -4.67 -0.31 11.81
N PRO A 21 -4.92 -0.40 13.13
CA PRO A 21 -3.83 -0.29 14.10
C PRO A 21 -2.77 -1.38 13.96
N ASP A 22 -3.10 -2.49 13.35
CA ASP A 22 -2.12 -3.55 13.11
C ASP A 22 -1.06 -3.13 12.11
N TYR A 23 -1.32 -2.07 11.35
CA TYR A 23 -0.41 -1.60 10.33
C TYR A 23 0.30 -0.30 10.73
N GLU A 24 0.17 0.09 12.00
CA GLU A 24 0.77 1.33 12.47
C GLU A 24 2.29 1.33 12.27
N TRP A 25 2.92 0.18 12.48
CA TRP A 25 4.36 0.07 12.32
C TRP A 25 4.83 0.33 10.89
N ALA A 26 3.94 0.19 9.93
CA ALA A 26 4.26 0.38 8.51
C ALA A 26 3.68 1.68 7.97
N GLU A 27 3.16 2.53 8.84
CA GLU A 27 2.48 3.75 8.41
C GLU A 27 3.35 4.62 7.53
N ASP A 28 4.61 4.82 7.91
CA ASP A 28 5.51 5.67 7.13
C ASP A 28 5.72 5.09 5.74
N THR A 29 5.92 3.79 5.64
CA THR A 29 6.12 3.14 4.36
C THR A 29 4.87 3.24 3.51
N LEU A 30 3.71 2.95 4.11
CA LEU A 30 2.45 3.01 3.38
C LEU A 30 2.15 4.41 2.89
N SER A 31 2.36 5.40 3.76
CA SER A 31 2.14 6.79 3.38
C SER A 31 3.05 7.22 2.24
N GLY A 32 4.32 6.82 2.31
CA GLY A 32 5.26 7.15 1.26
C GLY A 32 4.86 6.57 -0.08
N ILE A 33 4.41 5.33 -0.09
CA ILE A 33 3.97 4.68 -1.31
C ILE A 33 2.72 5.38 -1.85
N ALA A 34 1.78 5.68 -0.98
CA ALA A 34 0.54 6.35 -1.40
C ALA A 34 0.84 7.71 -1.99
N GLU A 35 1.77 8.45 -1.39
CA GLU A 35 2.14 9.76 -1.88
C GLU A 35 2.75 9.67 -3.27
N THR A 36 3.66 8.72 -3.46
CA THR A 36 4.31 8.54 -4.75
C THR A 36 3.31 8.15 -5.82
N VAL A 37 2.43 7.19 -5.50
CA VAL A 37 1.43 6.74 -6.46
C VAL A 37 0.46 7.88 -6.80
N GLY A 38 0.09 8.66 -5.79
CA GLY A 38 -0.79 9.80 -6.01
C GLY A 38 -0.17 10.85 -6.91
N GLU A 39 1.14 11.04 -6.79
CA GLU A 39 1.87 12.00 -7.60
C GLU A 39 1.99 11.57 -9.04
N THR A 40 2.34 10.31 -9.26
CA THR A 40 2.58 9.80 -10.59
C THR A 40 1.32 9.27 -11.27
N GLY A 41 0.29 8.99 -10.48
CA GLY A 41 -0.96 8.41 -10.99
C GLY A 41 -0.78 6.98 -11.42
N HIS A 42 0.17 6.26 -10.81
CA HIS A 42 0.57 4.98 -11.34
C HIS A 42 1.42 4.26 -10.28
N CYS A 43 1.26 2.98 -10.15
CA CYS A 43 2.05 2.20 -9.21
C CYS A 43 2.96 1.24 -9.95
N THR A 44 4.04 0.83 -9.29
CA THR A 44 5.01 -0.09 -9.87
C THR A 44 4.88 -1.46 -9.23
N PRO A 45 5.39 -2.51 -9.90
CA PRO A 45 5.41 -3.84 -9.28
C PRO A 45 6.14 -3.86 -7.94
N GLY A 46 7.18 -3.02 -7.80
CA GLY A 46 7.90 -2.94 -6.54
C GLY A 46 7.03 -2.40 -5.42
N GLN A 47 6.20 -1.41 -5.72
CA GLN A 47 5.29 -0.84 -4.74
C GLN A 47 4.23 -1.87 -4.34
N GLN A 48 3.72 -2.60 -5.31
CA GLN A 48 2.75 -3.65 -5.02
C GLN A 48 3.38 -4.74 -4.15
N ALA A 49 4.60 -5.13 -4.46
CA ALA A 49 5.30 -6.14 -3.69
C ALA A 49 5.53 -5.67 -2.25
N ALA A 50 5.82 -4.40 -2.06
CA ALA A 50 6.02 -3.85 -0.72
C ALA A 50 4.74 -3.96 0.09
N ILE A 51 3.60 -3.63 -0.51
CA ILE A 51 2.31 -3.75 0.18
C ILE A 51 2.03 -5.21 0.50
N ASP A 52 2.26 -6.10 -0.47
CA ASP A 52 2.02 -7.53 -0.24
C ASP A 52 2.86 -8.06 0.91
N ASN A 53 4.11 -7.63 0.99
CA ASN A 53 5.00 -8.07 2.06
C ASN A 53 4.52 -7.57 3.42
N ILE A 54 4.04 -6.33 3.46
CA ILE A 54 3.53 -5.77 4.70
C ILE A 54 2.29 -6.54 5.16
N VAL A 55 1.37 -6.80 4.23
CA VAL A 55 0.15 -7.54 4.56
C VAL A 55 0.50 -8.94 5.03
N ALA A 56 1.41 -9.60 4.33
CA ALA A 56 1.81 -10.96 4.71
C ALA A 56 2.45 -10.98 6.11
N ALA A 57 3.23 -9.96 6.43
CA ALA A 57 3.87 -9.89 7.74
C ALA A 57 2.84 -9.76 8.85
N VAL A 58 1.81 -8.95 8.64
CA VAL A 58 0.76 -8.77 9.64
C VAL A 58 -0.06 -10.04 9.78
N GLU A 59 -0.40 -10.67 8.66
CA GLU A 59 -1.17 -11.91 8.69
C GLU A 59 -0.42 -13.02 9.41
N ARG A 60 0.89 -13.06 9.22
CA ARG A 60 1.71 -14.06 9.87
C ARG A 60 1.77 -13.86 11.37
N ARG A 61 1.77 -12.62 11.80
CA ARG A 61 1.82 -12.28 13.23
C ARG A 61 0.49 -12.51 13.92
N GLY A 62 -0.56 -12.27 13.20
CA GLY A 62 -1.90 -12.38 13.73
C GLY A 62 -2.38 -13.79 13.75
#